data_4f2fb434930b376ac37b41668b8df460
#
_entry.id   4f2fb434930b376ac37b41668b8df460
#
_cell.length_a   1.000
_cell.length_b   1.000
_cell.length_c   1.000
_cell.angle_alpha   90.00
_cell.angle_beta   90.00
_cell.angle_gamma   90.00
#
_symmetry.space_group_name_H-M   'P 1'
#
loop_
_entity.id
_entity.type
_entity.pdbx_description
1 polymer ?
#
loop_
_entity_poly.entity_id
_entity_poly.type
_entity_poly.pdbx_seq_one_letter_code
_entity_poly.pdbx_strand_id
1 'polypeptide(L)'
;MRRRTTTQTDKTLKRWLVWLIREGNAHVPFDRAVARVPARLRGKISAGLPYSPWMLLEHMRISQWDILDFSRNPGYRQMKWPEAYWPRTEAPPSAAAWTRSIAAFKRDRRAMERLVANPKTDLYATIPWGQGQTILREALLVADHNAYHIGQLIVVRRAIGAWKE
;
A
#
# COMPACT_ATOMS: atom_id res chain seq x y z
N MET A 1 20.53 -18.51 20.69
CA MET A 1 20.13 -17.29 19.92
C MET A 1 19.78 -16.19 20.91
N ARG A 2 20.62 -15.14 21.09
CA ARG A 2 20.35 -14.02 22.04
C ARG A 2 19.22 -13.16 21.46
N ARG A 3 18.10 -13.04 22.21
CA ARG A 3 17.05 -12.05 21.92
C ARG A 3 17.65 -10.65 22.04
N ARG A 4 17.73 -9.89 20.94
CA ARG A 4 18.06 -8.46 21.01
C ARG A 4 16.99 -7.76 21.81
N THR A 5 17.37 -7.12 22.91
CA THR A 5 16.49 -6.20 23.63
C THR A 5 16.18 -5.00 22.72
N THR A 6 14.92 -4.64 22.60
CA THR A 6 14.50 -3.48 21.81
C THR A 6 15.14 -2.21 22.37
N THR A 7 16.08 -1.63 21.65
CA THR A 7 16.78 -0.39 22.05
C THR A 7 15.86 0.82 21.88
N GLN A 8 16.24 1.96 22.47
CA GLN A 8 15.55 3.25 22.22
C GLN A 8 15.56 3.62 20.74
N THR A 9 16.65 3.31 20.03
CA THR A 9 16.78 3.50 18.57
C THR A 9 15.73 2.68 17.82
N ASP A 10 15.53 1.40 18.18
CA ASP A 10 14.54 0.55 17.54
C ASP A 10 13.10 1.08 17.76
N LYS A 11 12.78 1.58 18.95
CA LYS A 11 11.47 2.19 19.25
C LYS A 11 11.24 3.44 18.39
N THR A 12 12.24 4.27 18.24
CA THR A 12 12.17 5.47 17.41
C THR A 12 11.99 5.12 15.94
N LEU A 13 12.74 4.16 15.41
CA LEU A 13 12.61 3.69 14.05
C LEU A 13 11.21 3.12 13.78
N LYS A 14 10.70 2.23 14.64
CA LYS A 14 9.35 1.67 14.52
C LYS A 14 8.27 2.74 14.49
N ARG A 15 8.38 3.75 15.36
CA ARG A 15 7.45 4.89 15.39
C ARG A 15 7.42 5.64 14.06
N TRP A 16 8.59 5.95 13.50
CA TRP A 16 8.68 6.69 12.24
C TRP A 16 8.25 5.86 11.03
N LEU A 17 8.53 4.55 11.00
CA LEU A 17 8.03 3.66 9.96
C LEU A 17 6.49 3.57 9.98
N VAL A 18 5.90 3.38 11.15
CA VAL A 18 4.43 3.36 11.31
C VAL A 18 3.82 4.68 10.84
N TRP A 19 4.43 5.80 11.20
CA TRP A 19 3.94 7.11 10.78
C TRP A 19 4.06 7.28 9.26
N LEU A 20 5.18 6.89 8.66
CA LEU A 20 5.41 6.96 7.22
C LEU A 20 4.39 6.10 6.44
N ILE A 21 4.12 4.87 6.88
CA ILE A 21 3.13 3.97 6.26
C ILE A 21 1.72 4.58 6.35
N ARG A 22 1.38 5.24 7.45
CA ARG A 22 0.05 5.78 7.72
C ARG A 22 -0.22 7.10 7.01
N GLU A 23 0.67 8.06 7.20
CA GLU A 23 0.44 9.47 6.85
C GLU A 23 1.16 9.90 5.57
N GLY A 24 2.27 9.22 5.22
CA GLY A 24 3.05 9.53 4.03
C GLY A 24 3.81 10.86 4.07
N ASN A 25 3.94 11.50 5.20
CA ASN A 25 4.75 12.67 5.52
C ASN A 25 4.65 13.87 4.54
N ALA A 26 5.20 13.74 3.33
CA ALA A 26 5.41 14.86 2.40
C ALA A 26 4.42 14.90 1.22
N HIS A 27 3.38 14.08 1.27
CA HIS A 27 2.37 14.01 0.21
C HIS A 27 0.96 13.91 0.78
N VAL A 28 -0.04 14.07 -0.08
CA VAL A 28 -1.46 13.92 0.27
C VAL A 28 -1.70 12.48 0.80
N PRO A 29 -2.34 12.31 1.98
CA PRO A 29 -2.61 10.99 2.50
C PRO A 29 -3.61 10.22 1.64
N PHE A 30 -3.53 8.88 1.68
CA PHE A 30 -4.38 7.97 0.91
C PHE A 30 -5.87 8.30 1.04
N ASP A 31 -6.34 8.59 2.24
CA ASP A 31 -7.77 8.86 2.49
C ASP A 31 -8.28 10.07 1.71
N ARG A 32 -7.47 11.14 1.60
CA ARG A 32 -7.80 12.30 0.77
C ARG A 32 -7.67 11.97 -0.73
N ALA A 33 -6.67 11.15 -1.10
CA ALA A 33 -6.45 10.77 -2.49
C ALA A 33 -7.61 9.96 -3.09
N VAL A 34 -8.31 9.14 -2.30
CA VAL A 34 -9.46 8.33 -2.76
C VAL A 34 -10.82 8.96 -2.47
N ALA A 35 -10.87 10.04 -1.67
CA ALA A 35 -12.12 10.66 -1.24
C ALA A 35 -12.85 11.32 -2.41
N ARG A 36 -14.18 11.22 -2.41
CA ARG A 36 -15.09 11.99 -3.31
C ARG A 36 -14.81 11.80 -4.81
N VAL A 37 -14.23 10.66 -5.23
CA VAL A 37 -14.12 10.33 -6.66
C VAL A 37 -15.52 9.97 -7.19
N PRO A 38 -16.13 10.77 -8.10
CA PRO A 38 -17.44 10.48 -8.65
C PRO A 38 -17.49 9.10 -9.31
N ALA A 39 -18.57 8.34 -9.10
CA ALA A 39 -18.67 6.98 -9.61
C ALA A 39 -18.40 6.87 -11.13
N ARG A 40 -18.92 7.81 -11.91
CA ARG A 40 -18.72 7.87 -13.38
C ARG A 40 -17.26 8.13 -13.81
N LEU A 41 -16.42 8.60 -12.90
CA LEU A 41 -15.00 8.91 -13.20
C LEU A 41 -14.03 7.86 -12.68
N ARG A 42 -14.47 6.87 -11.90
CA ARG A 42 -13.59 5.86 -11.28
C ARG A 42 -12.87 4.98 -12.29
N GLY A 43 -13.48 4.75 -13.47
CA GLY A 43 -12.90 3.99 -14.58
C GLY A 43 -12.40 4.87 -15.73
N LYS A 44 -12.43 6.21 -15.60
CA LYS A 44 -12.04 7.10 -16.69
C LYS A 44 -10.51 7.15 -16.82
N ILE A 45 -10.01 6.83 -18.01
CA ILE A 45 -8.63 7.02 -18.42
C ILE A 45 -8.55 8.37 -19.14
N SER A 46 -7.58 9.21 -18.81
CA SER A 46 -7.31 10.47 -19.50
C SER A 46 -6.34 10.24 -20.65
N ALA A 47 -6.46 11.02 -21.71
CA ALA A 47 -5.50 10.98 -22.82
C ALA A 47 -4.05 11.19 -22.30
N GLY A 48 -3.15 10.34 -22.75
CA GLY A 48 -1.73 10.37 -22.35
C GLY A 48 -1.42 9.75 -20.97
N LEU A 49 -2.41 9.21 -20.25
CA LEU A 49 -2.20 8.50 -18.99
C LEU A 49 -2.68 7.05 -19.12
N PRO A 50 -1.91 6.05 -18.61
CA PRO A 50 -2.22 4.64 -18.85
C PRO A 50 -3.24 4.04 -17.87
N TYR A 51 -3.61 4.75 -16.81
CA TYR A 51 -4.40 4.19 -15.71
C TYR A 51 -5.63 5.02 -15.38
N SER A 52 -6.70 4.34 -14.97
CA SER A 52 -7.86 4.94 -14.31
C SER A 52 -7.64 5.04 -12.78
N PRO A 53 -8.47 5.83 -12.05
CA PRO A 53 -8.47 5.82 -10.59
C PRO A 53 -8.69 4.44 -9.97
N TRP A 54 -9.54 3.61 -10.58
CA TRP A 54 -9.78 2.24 -10.15
C TRP A 54 -8.55 1.36 -10.27
N MET A 55 -7.89 1.42 -11.41
CA MET A 55 -6.69 0.63 -11.66
C MET A 55 -5.60 0.93 -10.63
N LEU A 56 -5.36 2.19 -10.33
CA LEU A 56 -4.36 2.60 -9.34
C LEU A 56 -4.75 2.19 -7.91
N LEU A 57 -6.03 2.32 -7.54
CA LEU A 57 -6.52 1.89 -6.23
C LEU A 57 -6.33 0.38 -6.04
N GLU A 58 -6.74 -0.43 -7.03
CA GLU A 58 -6.61 -1.89 -6.95
C GLU A 58 -5.16 -2.34 -6.98
N HIS A 59 -4.32 -1.72 -7.80
CA HIS A 59 -2.90 -2.02 -7.82
C HIS A 59 -2.25 -1.78 -6.45
N MET A 60 -2.49 -0.63 -5.84
CA MET A 60 -2.00 -0.33 -4.48
C MET A 60 -2.51 -1.35 -3.45
N ARG A 61 -3.81 -1.71 -3.53
CA ARG A 61 -4.40 -2.69 -2.61
C ARG A 61 -3.77 -4.07 -2.76
N ILE A 62 -3.63 -4.54 -4.00
CA ILE A 62 -3.08 -5.87 -4.29
C ILE A 62 -1.62 -5.93 -3.87
N SER A 63 -0.81 -4.95 -4.28
CA SER A 63 0.62 -4.91 -3.96
C SER A 63 0.88 -4.81 -2.46
N GLN A 64 0.14 -3.95 -1.76
CA GLN A 64 0.26 -3.83 -0.30
C GLN A 64 -0.14 -5.12 0.42
N TRP A 65 -1.21 -5.80 -0.04
CA TRP A 65 -1.62 -7.09 0.51
C TRP A 65 -0.53 -8.15 0.30
N ASP A 66 0.03 -8.23 -0.90
CA ASP A 66 1.09 -9.18 -1.24
C ASP A 66 2.34 -8.98 -0.38
N ILE A 67 2.80 -7.74 -0.23
CA ILE A 67 3.94 -7.41 0.63
C ILE A 67 3.66 -7.78 2.09
N LEU A 68 2.45 -7.53 2.58
CA LEU A 68 2.05 -7.90 3.93
C LEU A 68 1.98 -9.41 4.10
N ASP A 69 1.43 -10.14 3.13
CA ASP A 69 1.35 -11.61 3.15
C ASP A 69 2.76 -12.21 3.14
N PHE A 70 3.62 -11.76 2.24
CA PHE A 70 5.04 -12.13 2.22
C PHE A 70 5.71 -11.90 3.57
N SER A 71 5.42 -10.78 4.23
CA SER A 71 6.06 -10.40 5.49
C SER A 71 5.74 -11.32 6.67
N ARG A 72 4.62 -12.08 6.63
CA ARG A 72 4.11 -12.78 7.81
C ARG A 72 3.62 -14.20 7.58
N ASN A 73 3.48 -14.62 6.32
CA ASN A 73 2.91 -15.92 5.97
C ASN A 73 4.00 -16.90 5.54
N PRO A 74 4.34 -17.93 6.35
CA PRO A 74 5.30 -18.96 5.96
C PRO A 74 4.89 -19.75 4.71
N GLY A 75 3.59 -19.76 4.40
CA GLY A 75 3.05 -20.39 3.19
C GLY A 75 2.93 -19.46 2.01
N TYR A 76 3.56 -18.28 2.05
CA TYR A 76 3.51 -17.29 0.97
C TYR A 76 3.87 -17.92 -0.37
N ARG A 77 3.10 -17.53 -1.41
CA ARG A 77 3.37 -17.87 -2.81
C ARG A 77 3.33 -16.61 -3.64
N GLN A 78 4.43 -16.32 -4.31
CA GLN A 78 4.55 -15.17 -5.18
C GLN A 78 3.51 -15.22 -6.30
N MET A 79 2.79 -14.12 -6.48
CA MET A 79 1.86 -13.94 -7.58
C MET A 79 2.61 -13.72 -8.89
N LYS A 80 1.95 -14.04 -10.02
CA LYS A 80 2.52 -13.83 -11.35
C LYS A 80 2.65 -12.33 -11.65
N TRP A 81 3.87 -11.87 -11.83
CA TRP A 81 4.17 -10.49 -12.21
C TRP A 81 4.16 -10.33 -13.75
N PRO A 82 3.63 -9.21 -14.28
CA PRO A 82 2.92 -8.12 -13.56
C PRO A 82 1.40 -8.35 -13.49
N GLU A 83 0.87 -9.37 -14.16
CA GLU A 83 -0.55 -9.53 -14.49
C GLU A 83 -1.44 -9.64 -13.24
N ALA A 84 -0.97 -10.33 -12.19
CA ALA A 84 -1.75 -10.52 -10.97
C ALA A 84 -1.80 -9.28 -10.06
N TYR A 85 -0.98 -8.27 -10.33
CA TYR A 85 -0.91 -7.04 -9.53
C TYR A 85 -1.81 -5.91 -10.05
N TRP A 86 -2.51 -6.13 -11.16
CA TRP A 86 -3.42 -5.15 -11.75
C TRP A 86 -4.84 -5.71 -11.87
N PRO A 87 -5.88 -4.88 -11.75
CA PRO A 87 -7.25 -5.33 -12.00
C PRO A 87 -7.44 -5.63 -13.49
N ARG A 88 -8.36 -6.56 -13.77
CA ARG A 88 -8.70 -6.93 -15.15
C ARG A 88 -9.58 -5.90 -15.86
N THR A 89 -10.13 -4.94 -15.14
CA THR A 89 -11.08 -3.94 -15.63
C THR A 89 -10.58 -2.53 -15.32
N GLU A 90 -10.88 -1.60 -16.23
CA GLU A 90 -10.54 -0.19 -16.07
C GLU A 90 -11.45 0.51 -15.05
N ALA A 91 -12.65 -0.02 -14.82
CA ALA A 91 -13.65 0.51 -13.91
C ALA A 91 -14.00 -0.51 -12.83
N PRO A 92 -14.41 -0.06 -11.62
CA PRO A 92 -14.89 -0.98 -10.59
C PRO A 92 -16.16 -1.70 -11.10
N PRO A 93 -16.26 -3.03 -10.90
CA PRO A 93 -17.43 -3.79 -11.36
C PRO A 93 -18.73 -3.40 -10.63
N SER A 94 -18.64 -2.67 -9.54
CA SER A 94 -19.78 -2.06 -8.82
C SER A 94 -19.34 -0.93 -7.92
N ALA A 95 -20.28 -0.09 -7.47
CA ALA A 95 -20.02 0.95 -6.45
C ALA A 95 -19.49 0.34 -5.15
N ALA A 96 -20.00 -0.84 -4.76
CA ALA A 96 -19.55 -1.58 -3.60
C ALA A 96 -18.11 -2.10 -3.74
N ALA A 97 -17.66 -2.45 -4.95
CA ALA A 97 -16.27 -2.87 -5.20
C ALA A 97 -15.27 -1.77 -4.84
N TRP A 98 -15.53 -0.54 -5.26
CA TRP A 98 -14.72 0.64 -4.90
C TRP A 98 -14.58 0.80 -3.38
N THR A 99 -15.70 0.74 -2.66
CA THR A 99 -15.71 0.89 -1.20
C THR A 99 -15.00 -0.27 -0.50
N ARG A 100 -15.22 -1.51 -0.96
CA ARG A 100 -14.53 -2.69 -0.42
C ARG A 100 -13.01 -2.61 -0.64
N SER A 101 -12.57 -2.13 -1.80
CA SER A 101 -11.15 -1.98 -2.09
C SER A 101 -10.47 -0.99 -1.15
N ILE A 102 -11.08 0.18 -0.92
CA ILE A 102 -10.60 1.16 0.06
C ILE A 102 -10.54 0.55 1.47
N ALA A 103 -11.58 -0.17 1.88
CA ALA A 103 -11.63 -0.81 3.20
C ALA A 103 -10.54 -1.89 3.36
N ALA A 104 -10.31 -2.69 2.32
CA ALA A 104 -9.28 -3.71 2.29
C ALA A 104 -7.87 -3.09 2.38
N PHE A 105 -7.58 -2.08 1.56
CA PHE A 105 -6.32 -1.34 1.64
C PHE A 105 -6.05 -0.82 3.06
N LYS A 106 -7.03 -0.16 3.67
CA LYS A 106 -6.91 0.37 5.04
C LYS A 106 -6.71 -0.73 6.09
N ARG A 107 -7.39 -1.86 5.94
CA ARG A 107 -7.23 -3.02 6.83
C ARG A 107 -5.79 -3.56 6.77
N ASP A 108 -5.27 -3.73 5.56
CA ASP A 108 -3.95 -4.33 5.34
C ASP A 108 -2.84 -3.36 5.72
N ARG A 109 -3.01 -2.06 5.47
CA ARG A 109 -2.13 -1.00 6.00
C ARG A 109 -2.02 -1.07 7.52
N ARG A 110 -3.16 -1.11 8.24
CA ARG A 110 -3.17 -1.25 9.70
C ARG A 110 -2.53 -2.56 10.18
N ALA A 111 -2.63 -3.64 9.39
CA ALA A 111 -1.97 -4.89 9.73
C ALA A 111 -0.44 -4.77 9.59
N MET A 112 0.07 -4.08 8.57
CA MET A 112 1.50 -3.77 8.42
C MET A 112 2.00 -2.86 9.54
N GLU A 113 1.25 -1.81 9.89
CA GLU A 113 1.56 -0.94 11.02
C GLU A 113 1.71 -1.74 12.34
N ARG A 114 0.76 -2.67 12.61
CA ARG A 114 0.84 -3.54 13.79
C ARG A 114 2.04 -4.49 13.77
N LEU A 115 2.37 -5.05 12.61
CA LEU A 115 3.54 -5.90 12.45
C LEU A 115 4.82 -5.13 12.79
N VAL A 116 4.98 -3.94 12.25
CA VAL A 116 6.14 -3.06 12.51
C VAL A 116 6.18 -2.60 13.96
N ALA A 117 5.05 -2.19 14.53
CA ALA A 117 4.98 -1.68 15.91
C ALA A 117 5.21 -2.75 16.98
N ASN A 118 5.00 -4.03 16.65
CA ASN A 118 5.09 -5.12 17.63
C ASN A 118 6.51 -5.18 18.23
N PRO A 119 6.67 -5.09 19.56
CA PRO A 119 7.98 -5.15 20.20
C PRO A 119 8.71 -6.48 19.96
N LYS A 120 7.99 -7.56 19.65
CA LYS A 120 8.57 -8.88 19.33
C LYS A 120 9.08 -8.99 17.88
N THR A 121 8.72 -8.06 16.99
CA THR A 121 9.21 -8.05 15.62
C THR A 121 10.63 -7.52 15.58
N ASP A 122 11.58 -8.36 15.15
CA ASP A 122 12.92 -7.92 14.77
C ASP A 122 12.85 -7.39 13.33
N LEU A 123 13.03 -6.08 13.17
CA LEU A 123 12.95 -5.43 11.86
C LEU A 123 14.09 -5.85 10.93
N TYR A 124 15.22 -6.30 11.47
CA TYR A 124 16.44 -6.59 10.74
C TYR A 124 16.64 -8.07 10.44
N ALA A 125 15.90 -8.95 11.12
CA ALA A 125 15.94 -10.37 10.82
C ALA A 125 15.40 -10.64 9.42
N THR A 126 16.09 -11.52 8.70
CA THR A 126 15.62 -11.99 7.38
C THR A 126 14.32 -12.77 7.52
N ILE A 127 13.41 -12.57 6.60
CA ILE A 127 12.19 -13.37 6.49
C ILE A 127 12.59 -14.78 6.06
N PRO A 128 12.25 -15.84 6.85
CA PRO A 128 12.80 -17.18 6.63
C PRO A 128 12.49 -17.82 5.26
N TRP A 129 11.42 -17.39 4.61
CA TRP A 129 11.03 -17.87 3.28
C TRP A 129 11.37 -16.89 2.15
N GLY A 130 12.08 -15.80 2.48
CA GLY A 130 12.56 -14.81 1.52
C GLY A 130 13.98 -15.12 1.05
N GLN A 131 14.51 -14.21 0.24
CA GLN A 131 15.87 -14.25 -0.32
C GLN A 131 16.74 -13.14 0.29
N GLY A 132 16.63 -12.92 1.61
CA GLY A 132 17.37 -11.88 2.33
C GLY A 132 16.54 -10.63 2.70
N GLN A 133 15.26 -10.58 2.30
CA GLN A 133 14.37 -9.48 2.68
C GLN A 133 14.11 -9.49 4.19
N THR A 134 13.89 -8.29 4.74
CA THR A 134 13.59 -8.08 6.17
C THR A 134 12.27 -7.32 6.32
N ILE A 135 11.68 -7.35 7.51
CA ILE A 135 10.46 -6.55 7.79
C ILE A 135 10.73 -5.05 7.61
N LEU A 136 11.94 -4.57 7.90
CA LEU A 136 12.34 -3.19 7.62
C LEU A 136 12.21 -2.86 6.14
N ARG A 137 12.78 -3.71 5.28
CA ARG A 137 12.73 -3.54 3.82
C ARG A 137 11.30 -3.53 3.31
N GLU A 138 10.44 -4.45 3.80
CA GLU A 138 9.04 -4.53 3.37
C GLU A 138 8.21 -3.32 3.84
N ALA A 139 8.46 -2.82 5.05
CA ALA A 139 7.84 -1.60 5.57
C ALA A 139 8.18 -0.36 4.72
N LEU A 140 9.44 -0.22 4.33
CA LEU A 140 9.89 0.85 3.43
C LEU A 140 9.27 0.70 2.05
N LEU A 141 9.21 -0.52 1.51
CA LEU A 141 8.62 -0.81 0.20
C LEU A 141 7.13 -0.44 0.17
N VAL A 142 6.35 -0.77 1.20
CA VAL A 142 4.94 -0.36 1.29
C VAL A 142 4.80 1.15 1.28
N ALA A 143 5.62 1.86 2.04
CA ALA A 143 5.56 3.32 2.13
C ALA A 143 5.91 3.98 0.79
N ASP A 144 7.00 3.56 0.17
CA ASP A 144 7.50 4.06 -1.13
C ASP A 144 6.50 3.79 -2.26
N HIS A 145 6.06 2.54 -2.41
CA HIS A 145 5.11 2.13 -3.45
C HIS A 145 3.77 2.88 -3.34
N ASN A 146 3.25 3.00 -2.12
CA ASN A 146 2.00 3.73 -1.91
C ASN A 146 2.17 5.23 -2.19
N ALA A 147 3.27 5.84 -1.78
CA ALA A 147 3.56 7.25 -2.05
C ALA A 147 3.59 7.53 -3.56
N TYR A 148 4.30 6.69 -4.31
CA TYR A 148 4.42 6.78 -5.77
C TYR A 148 3.03 6.72 -6.45
N HIS A 149 2.21 5.73 -6.12
CA HIS A 149 0.91 5.55 -6.75
C HIS A 149 -0.17 6.52 -6.25
N ILE A 150 -0.08 7.01 -5.03
CA ILE A 150 -0.93 8.13 -4.56
C ILE A 150 -0.65 9.38 -5.39
N GLY A 151 0.62 9.68 -5.67
CA GLY A 151 0.98 10.78 -6.56
C GLY A 151 0.37 10.64 -7.95
N GLN A 152 0.49 9.45 -8.56
CA GLN A 152 -0.14 9.15 -9.85
C GLN A 152 -1.67 9.28 -9.79
N LEU A 153 -2.31 8.78 -8.75
CA LEU A 153 -3.77 8.90 -8.57
C LEU A 153 -4.22 10.36 -8.54
N ILE A 154 -3.47 11.24 -7.88
CA ILE A 154 -3.76 12.69 -7.85
C ILE A 154 -3.64 13.30 -9.24
N VAL A 155 -2.57 12.96 -9.98
CA VAL A 155 -2.37 13.43 -11.37
C VAL A 155 -3.53 12.97 -12.26
N VAL A 156 -3.90 11.68 -12.21
CA VAL A 156 -5.05 11.14 -12.95
C VAL A 156 -6.33 11.88 -12.59
N ARG A 157 -6.60 12.09 -11.29
CA ARG A 157 -7.79 12.79 -10.81
C ARG A 157 -7.87 14.24 -11.29
N ARG A 158 -6.73 14.95 -11.34
CA ARG A 158 -6.65 16.30 -11.92
C ARG A 158 -6.96 16.27 -13.40
N ALA A 159 -6.35 15.37 -14.15
CA ALA A 159 -6.54 15.24 -15.59
C ALA A 159 -7.98 14.92 -16.01
N ILE A 160 -8.75 14.20 -15.17
CA ILE A 160 -10.16 13.86 -15.45
C ILE A 160 -11.16 14.82 -14.79
N GLY A 161 -10.69 15.89 -14.12
CA GLY A 161 -11.56 16.85 -13.41
C GLY A 161 -12.22 16.32 -12.13
N ALA A 162 -11.58 15.31 -11.47
CA ALA A 162 -12.08 14.68 -10.24
C ALA A 162 -11.32 15.13 -8.97
N TRP A 163 -10.42 16.10 -9.07
CA TRP A 163 -9.69 16.67 -7.94
C TRP A 163 -10.22 18.06 -7.63
N LYS A 164 -10.58 18.30 -6.36
CA LYS A 164 -10.85 19.65 -5.80
C LYS A 164 -9.82 19.89 -4.70
N GLU A 165 -9.21 21.05 -4.74
CA GLU A 165 -8.29 21.53 -3.69
C GLU A 165 -8.97 21.79 -2.36
#